data_4f928eb3b3e3d8088d8da06dd91d911c
#
_entry.id   4f928eb3b3e3d8088d8da06dd91d911c
#
_cell.length_a   1.000
_cell.length_b   1.000
_cell.length_c   1.000
_cell.angle_alpha   90.00
_cell.angle_beta   90.00
_cell.angle_gamma   90.00
#
_symmetry.space_group_name_H-M   'P 1'
#
loop_
_entity.id
_entity.type
_entity.pdbx_description
1 polymer ?
#
loop_
_entity_poly.entity_id
_entity_poly.type
_entity_poly.pdbx_seq_one_letter_code
_entity_poly.pdbx_strand_id
1 'polypeptide(L)'
;PGWAITLSVEPTFDIRDRCGLSTSTRNAIRKIWPVKLPKMDPEMLARLVFCFENNPEREAGHISGAQDAIGICMPGLARHYYDNSFWPKKIENTVDEMTMRFLENHIVLIPLEPRRQGCSVVDGKSIDAAKVEALANAAEACWDAILRHDLAGFAESFRASFEAQVAMFPGMVDPTVNGNPCPEASVRPDIGHWSAVPGVLAWKLAGAGGGGYLILAVEDSEAFSAANPDAVRISVRR
;
A
#
# COMPACT_ATOMS: atom_id res chain seq x y z
N PRO A 1 -10.67 25.84 26.82
CA PRO A 1 -9.84 24.80 27.41
C PRO A 1 -9.71 23.67 26.41
N GLY A 2 -8.50 23.53 25.82
CA GLY A 2 -8.20 22.42 24.94
C GLY A 2 -7.95 21.16 25.77
N TRP A 3 -8.52 20.03 25.37
CA TRP A 3 -8.16 18.74 25.91
C TRP A 3 -7.08 18.16 25.03
N ALA A 4 -5.94 17.80 25.61
CA ALA A 4 -4.94 17.00 24.93
C ALA A 4 -5.14 15.54 25.37
N ILE A 5 -5.37 14.64 24.43
CA ILE A 5 -5.36 13.19 24.66
C ILE A 5 -4.06 12.67 24.08
N THR A 6 -3.19 12.17 24.92
CA THR A 6 -2.00 11.45 24.44
C THR A 6 -2.38 9.98 24.25
N LEU A 7 -2.28 9.50 23.03
CA LEU A 7 -2.51 8.11 22.67
C LEU A 7 -1.16 7.43 22.47
N SER A 8 -0.80 6.52 23.38
CA SER A 8 0.29 5.59 23.15
C SER A 8 -0.24 4.36 22.42
N VAL A 9 0.25 4.12 21.22
CA VAL A 9 -0.17 2.99 20.39
C VAL A 9 0.96 1.98 20.34
N GLU A 10 0.73 0.82 20.97
CA GLU A 10 1.60 -0.33 20.77
C GLU A 10 1.12 -1.10 19.55
N PRO A 11 2.02 -1.55 18.69
CA PRO A 11 1.66 -2.39 17.55
C PRO A 11 1.03 -3.69 18.03
N THR A 12 -0.05 -4.10 17.37
CA THR A 12 -0.79 -5.33 17.70
C THR A 12 -0.18 -6.58 17.09
N PHE A 13 0.89 -6.44 16.32
CA PHE A 13 1.66 -7.50 15.70
C PHE A 13 3.09 -6.99 15.45
N ASP A 14 4.00 -7.92 15.12
CA ASP A 14 5.37 -7.58 14.82
C ASP A 14 5.42 -6.62 13.61
N ILE A 15 5.89 -5.41 13.85
CA ILE A 15 5.97 -4.38 12.80
C ILE A 15 7.31 -4.50 12.12
N ARG A 16 7.28 -5.00 10.91
CA ARG A 16 8.40 -4.87 10.01
C ARG A 16 8.32 -3.51 9.34
N ASP A 17 9.23 -2.62 9.70
CA ASP A 17 9.47 -1.36 9.01
C ASP A 17 8.25 -0.43 8.92
N ARG A 18 7.57 -0.22 10.05
CA ARG A 18 6.35 0.59 10.19
C ARG A 18 5.10 0.01 9.50
N CYS A 19 5.17 -1.16 8.92
CA CYS A 19 3.98 -1.86 8.42
C CYS A 19 3.00 -2.10 9.57
N GLY A 20 1.73 -1.75 9.38
CA GLY A 20 0.69 -1.96 10.39
C GLY A 20 0.56 -0.87 11.45
N LEU A 21 1.34 0.23 11.40
CA LEU A 21 1.20 1.35 12.32
C LEU A 21 -0.21 1.94 12.26
N SER A 22 -0.71 2.24 11.07
CA SER A 22 -2.07 2.76 10.87
C SER A 22 -3.14 1.78 11.36
N THR A 23 -2.95 0.47 11.18
CA THR A 23 -3.85 -0.55 11.74
C THR A 23 -3.87 -0.50 13.27
N SER A 24 -2.72 -0.36 13.91
CA SER A 24 -2.62 -0.21 15.36
C SER A 24 -3.29 1.07 15.85
N THR A 25 -3.07 2.20 15.17
CA THR A 25 -3.73 3.48 15.46
C THR A 25 -5.26 3.35 15.36
N ARG A 26 -5.77 2.75 14.27
CA ARG A 26 -7.20 2.48 14.10
C ARG A 26 -7.77 1.62 15.23
N ASN A 27 -7.09 0.56 15.61
CA ASN A 27 -7.54 -0.33 16.66
C ASN A 27 -7.55 0.36 18.04
N ALA A 28 -6.54 1.20 18.32
CA ALA A 28 -6.49 1.98 19.53
C ALA A 28 -7.62 3.03 19.60
N ILE A 29 -7.88 3.75 18.51
CA ILE A 29 -9.01 4.69 18.42
C ILE A 29 -10.33 3.97 18.72
N ARG A 30 -10.56 2.80 18.11
CA ARG A 30 -11.78 2.00 18.36
C ARG A 30 -11.91 1.49 19.78
N LYS A 31 -10.80 1.21 20.46
CA LYS A 31 -10.81 0.83 21.89
C LYS A 31 -11.19 1.99 22.81
N ILE A 32 -10.72 3.19 22.49
CA ILE A 32 -10.98 4.39 23.33
C ILE A 32 -12.43 4.83 23.20
N TRP A 33 -13.05 4.67 22.03
CA TRP A 33 -14.44 5.08 21.75
C TRP A 33 -15.39 3.92 21.44
N PRO A 34 -15.43 2.82 22.22
CA PRO A 34 -16.21 1.64 21.82
C PRO A 34 -17.72 1.84 21.91
N VAL A 35 -18.23 2.81 22.71
CA VAL A 35 -19.64 2.84 23.11
C VAL A 35 -20.31 4.21 22.87
N LYS A 36 -19.57 5.30 22.73
CA LYS A 36 -20.12 6.67 22.77
C LYS A 36 -20.10 7.40 21.41
N LEU A 37 -19.42 6.87 20.42
CA LEU A 37 -19.50 7.44 19.08
C LEU A 37 -20.60 6.72 18.30
N PRO A 38 -21.47 7.47 17.58
CA PRO A 38 -22.35 6.86 16.59
C PRO A 38 -21.50 5.99 15.66
N LYS A 39 -22.09 4.96 15.05
CA LYS A 39 -21.43 4.11 14.04
C LYS A 39 -20.59 5.02 13.15
N MET A 40 -19.25 4.99 13.38
CA MET A 40 -18.36 5.95 12.74
C MET A 40 -18.31 5.59 11.26
N ASP A 41 -18.61 6.57 10.43
CA ASP A 41 -18.39 6.47 9.00
C ASP A 41 -16.93 6.07 8.75
N PRO A 42 -16.66 5.07 7.88
CA PRO A 42 -15.30 4.62 7.59
C PRO A 42 -14.37 5.76 7.13
N GLU A 43 -14.86 6.73 6.37
CA GLU A 43 -14.07 7.89 5.96
C GLU A 43 -13.71 8.79 7.15
N MET A 44 -14.66 9.02 8.07
CA MET A 44 -14.38 9.78 9.29
C MET A 44 -13.32 9.09 10.14
N LEU A 45 -13.38 7.76 10.28
CA LEU A 45 -12.36 6.99 10.99
C LEU A 45 -11.00 7.11 10.30
N ALA A 46 -10.96 7.05 8.97
CA ALA A 46 -9.73 7.24 8.20
C ALA A 46 -9.13 8.63 8.41
N ARG A 47 -9.96 9.69 8.43
CA ARG A 47 -9.52 11.06 8.73
C ARG A 47 -8.93 11.18 10.13
N LEU A 48 -9.55 10.54 11.12
CA LEU A 48 -9.02 10.52 12.49
C LEU A 48 -7.66 9.81 12.55
N VAL A 49 -7.52 8.64 11.94
CA VAL A 49 -6.24 7.91 11.85
C VAL A 49 -5.17 8.79 11.21
N PHE A 50 -5.48 9.41 10.08
CA PHE A 50 -4.57 10.32 9.39
C PHE A 50 -4.15 11.51 10.27
N CYS A 51 -5.09 12.14 10.98
CA CYS A 51 -4.80 13.25 11.88
C CYS A 51 -3.91 12.81 13.06
N PHE A 52 -4.16 11.64 13.66
CA PHE A 52 -3.32 11.14 14.74
C PHE A 52 -1.90 10.81 14.28
N GLU A 53 -1.74 10.26 13.09
CA GLU A 53 -0.43 9.93 12.53
C GLU A 53 0.39 11.17 12.14
N ASN A 54 -0.29 12.27 11.84
CA ASN A 54 0.30 13.54 11.44
C ASN A 54 0.16 14.62 12.52
N ASN A 55 0.05 14.26 13.78
CA ASN A 55 -0.03 15.21 14.88
C ASN A 55 1.15 16.19 14.86
N PRO A 56 0.91 17.52 15.01
CA PRO A 56 1.90 18.58 14.83
C PRO A 56 3.14 18.54 15.74
N GLU A 57 3.17 17.71 16.76
CA GLU A 57 4.37 17.48 17.57
C GLU A 57 5.45 16.61 16.89
N ARG A 58 5.16 16.02 15.74
CA ARG A 58 6.18 15.37 14.92
C ARG A 58 7.06 16.42 14.25
N GLU A 59 8.35 16.09 14.12
CA GLU A 59 9.35 16.94 13.49
C GLU A 59 8.80 17.66 12.25
N ALA A 60 8.90 18.99 12.26
CA ALA A 60 8.33 19.85 11.25
C ALA A 60 8.75 19.38 9.84
N GLY A 61 7.80 19.06 8.99
CA GLY A 61 8.00 18.83 7.56
C GLY A 61 7.74 17.42 7.04
N HIS A 62 7.41 16.42 7.87
CA HIS A 62 7.11 15.08 7.37
C HIS A 62 5.64 14.72 7.63
N ILE A 63 4.82 14.81 6.59
CA ILE A 63 3.42 14.37 6.61
C ILE A 63 3.32 13.03 5.90
N SER A 64 2.79 12.02 6.59
CA SER A 64 2.46 10.72 6.01
C SER A 64 1.28 10.86 5.04
N GLY A 65 1.29 10.13 3.94
CA GLY A 65 0.17 10.12 2.99
C GLY A 65 -1.11 9.53 3.60
N ALA A 66 -2.26 9.94 3.08
CA ALA A 66 -3.56 9.48 3.56
C ALA A 66 -3.94 8.06 3.10
N GLN A 67 -3.23 7.48 2.13
CA GLN A 67 -3.59 6.21 1.51
C GLN A 67 -3.64 5.05 2.51
N ASP A 68 -2.72 4.99 3.47
CA ASP A 68 -2.69 3.91 4.46
C ASP A 68 -3.88 4.01 5.41
N ALA A 69 -4.17 5.21 5.91
CA ALA A 69 -5.32 5.47 6.78
C ALA A 69 -6.64 5.11 6.08
N ILE A 70 -6.78 5.48 4.80
CA ILE A 70 -7.97 5.16 3.99
C ILE A 70 -8.05 3.66 3.76
N GLY A 71 -6.98 3.02 3.29
CA GLY A 71 -6.96 1.59 2.98
C GLY A 71 -7.27 0.68 4.18
N ILE A 72 -6.88 1.06 5.40
CA ILE A 72 -7.17 0.28 6.61
C ILE A 72 -8.55 0.56 7.21
N CYS A 73 -9.19 1.68 6.88
CA CYS A 73 -10.50 2.06 7.43
C CYS A 73 -11.65 1.79 6.46
N MET A 74 -11.46 2.07 5.18
CA MET A 74 -12.47 1.82 4.15
C MET A 74 -12.59 0.31 3.85
N PRO A 75 -13.79 -0.25 3.71
CA PRO A 75 -13.98 -1.61 3.22
C PRO A 75 -13.79 -1.66 1.70
N GLY A 76 -13.51 -2.84 1.17
CA GLY A 76 -13.43 -3.08 -0.27
C GLY A 76 -12.23 -2.46 -0.95
N LEU A 77 -12.44 -2.02 -2.19
CA LEU A 77 -11.45 -1.35 -3.03
C LEU A 77 -11.76 0.13 -3.12
N ALA A 78 -10.79 0.98 -2.91
CA ALA A 78 -10.95 2.44 -2.96
C ALA A 78 -9.98 3.09 -3.96
N ARG A 79 -10.48 4.08 -4.73
CA ARG A 79 -9.72 4.96 -5.60
C ARG A 79 -9.73 6.37 -5.05
N HIS A 80 -8.57 7.00 -4.98
CA HIS A 80 -8.39 8.32 -4.37
C HIS A 80 -7.98 9.36 -5.41
N TYR A 81 -8.65 10.51 -5.41
CA TYR A 81 -8.35 11.64 -6.31
C TYR A 81 -7.75 12.79 -5.50
N TYR A 82 -6.52 13.15 -5.82
CA TYR A 82 -5.79 14.23 -5.16
C TYR A 82 -5.74 15.48 -6.02
N ASP A 83 -5.73 16.66 -5.36
CA ASP A 83 -5.64 17.99 -5.95
C ASP A 83 -4.53 18.83 -5.28
N ASN A 84 -3.39 18.24 -5.00
CA ASN A 84 -2.28 18.79 -4.23
C ASN A 84 -2.55 18.95 -2.72
N SER A 85 -3.69 18.48 -2.20
CA SER A 85 -3.94 18.40 -0.76
C SER A 85 -3.42 17.08 -0.18
N PHE A 86 -3.19 17.04 1.13
CA PHE A 86 -2.77 15.82 1.84
C PHE A 86 -3.90 14.80 2.00
N TRP A 87 -5.15 15.24 1.90
CA TRP A 87 -6.33 14.40 1.89
C TRP A 87 -6.97 14.41 0.49
N PRO A 88 -7.45 13.27 -0.03
CA PRO A 88 -8.03 13.23 -1.36
C PRO A 88 -9.30 14.07 -1.44
N LYS A 89 -9.48 14.76 -2.57
CA LYS A 89 -10.69 15.52 -2.89
C LYS A 89 -11.92 14.64 -3.02
N LYS A 90 -11.73 13.42 -3.53
CA LYS A 90 -12.78 12.42 -3.74
C LYS A 90 -12.23 11.03 -3.48
N ILE A 91 -13.04 10.21 -2.84
CA ILE A 91 -12.80 8.78 -2.68
C ILE A 91 -13.94 8.04 -3.37
N GLU A 92 -13.63 7.16 -4.30
CA GLU A 92 -14.57 6.20 -4.85
C GLU A 92 -14.29 4.85 -4.23
N ASN A 93 -15.34 4.16 -3.80
CA ASN A 93 -15.22 2.89 -3.10
C ASN A 93 -16.22 1.88 -3.68
N THR A 94 -15.80 0.64 -3.81
CA THR A 94 -16.67 -0.50 -4.14
C THR A 94 -16.48 -1.63 -3.15
N VAL A 95 -17.59 -2.23 -2.77
CA VAL A 95 -17.67 -3.46 -1.95
C VAL A 95 -18.38 -4.58 -2.71
N ASP A 96 -18.44 -4.47 -4.04
CA ASP A 96 -19.04 -5.49 -4.88
C ASP A 96 -18.37 -6.85 -4.68
N GLU A 97 -19.16 -7.85 -4.37
CA GLU A 97 -18.64 -9.18 -3.98
C GLU A 97 -17.86 -9.86 -5.13
N MET A 98 -18.29 -9.67 -6.36
CA MET A 98 -17.60 -10.27 -7.52
C MET A 98 -16.22 -9.63 -7.71
N THR A 99 -16.16 -8.31 -7.56
CA THR A 99 -14.89 -7.55 -7.60
C THR A 99 -13.96 -7.95 -6.45
N MET A 100 -14.49 -8.14 -5.24
CA MET A 100 -13.67 -8.58 -4.10
C MET A 100 -13.11 -9.97 -4.31
N ARG A 101 -13.94 -10.91 -4.79
CA ARG A 101 -13.50 -12.28 -5.14
C ARG A 101 -12.48 -12.28 -6.28
N PHE A 102 -12.66 -11.43 -7.28
CA PHE A 102 -11.68 -11.29 -8.35
C PHE A 102 -10.30 -10.94 -7.77
N LEU A 103 -10.21 -9.94 -6.89
CA LEU A 103 -8.95 -9.56 -6.23
C LEU A 103 -8.38 -10.70 -5.37
N GLU A 104 -9.21 -11.36 -4.57
CA GLU A 104 -8.81 -12.47 -3.70
C GLU A 104 -8.30 -13.69 -4.48
N ASN A 105 -8.85 -13.92 -5.67
CA ASN A 105 -8.46 -15.03 -6.55
C ASN A 105 -7.17 -14.75 -7.35
N HIS A 106 -6.79 -13.49 -7.49
CA HIS A 106 -5.68 -13.12 -8.37
C HIS A 106 -4.55 -12.33 -7.68
N ILE A 107 -4.62 -12.10 -6.38
CA ILE A 107 -3.56 -11.41 -5.63
C ILE A 107 -3.02 -12.30 -4.53
N VAL A 108 -1.68 -12.38 -4.44
CA VAL A 108 -0.96 -12.97 -3.32
C VAL A 108 0.14 -12.02 -2.85
N LEU A 109 0.53 -12.15 -1.58
CA LEU A 109 1.63 -11.40 -0.97
C LEU A 109 2.79 -12.33 -0.72
N ILE A 110 3.98 -11.90 -1.07
CA ILE A 110 5.24 -12.57 -0.73
C ILE A 110 5.94 -11.73 0.34
N PRO A 111 6.17 -12.27 1.55
CA PRO A 111 6.99 -11.60 2.54
C PRO A 111 8.43 -11.47 2.04
N LEU A 112 8.97 -10.27 2.08
CA LEU A 112 10.38 -9.98 1.82
C LEU A 112 11.07 -9.64 3.13
N GLU A 113 12.40 -9.56 3.09
CA GLU A 113 13.15 -9.00 4.21
C GLU A 113 12.68 -7.59 4.57
N PRO A 114 12.70 -7.20 5.84
CA PRO A 114 12.42 -5.84 6.26
C PRO A 114 13.37 -4.87 5.57
N ARG A 115 12.89 -3.64 5.32
CA ARG A 115 13.75 -2.57 4.81
C ARG A 115 14.97 -2.39 5.71
N ARG A 116 16.15 -2.37 5.11
CA ARG A 116 17.41 -2.24 5.83
C ARG A 116 17.50 -0.86 6.49
N GLN A 117 17.84 -0.82 7.78
CA GLN A 117 18.04 0.43 8.49
C GLN A 117 19.17 1.26 7.86
N GLY A 118 18.96 2.57 7.80
CA GLY A 118 19.92 3.51 7.20
C GLY A 118 19.84 3.61 5.67
N CYS A 119 19.09 2.72 5.00
CA CYS A 119 18.87 2.82 3.55
C CYS A 119 17.65 3.69 3.25
N SER A 120 17.82 4.60 2.29
CA SER A 120 16.76 5.47 1.80
C SER A 120 16.11 4.89 0.54
N VAL A 121 14.81 4.90 0.48
CA VAL A 121 14.02 4.54 -0.72
C VAL A 121 13.52 5.78 -1.48
N VAL A 122 13.74 6.96 -0.93
CA VAL A 122 13.27 8.24 -1.52
C VAL A 122 14.38 9.10 -2.10
N ASP A 123 15.64 8.74 -1.87
CA ASP A 123 16.77 9.40 -2.49
C ASP A 123 16.74 9.19 -4.01
N GLY A 124 17.22 10.18 -4.76
CA GLY A 124 17.23 10.10 -6.22
C GLY A 124 15.85 10.20 -6.86
N LYS A 125 14.81 10.63 -6.11
CA LYS A 125 13.48 10.84 -6.67
C LYS A 125 13.53 11.79 -7.86
N SER A 126 12.82 11.43 -8.92
CA SER A 126 12.73 12.19 -10.16
C SER A 126 11.26 12.29 -10.58
N ILE A 127 10.59 13.35 -10.11
CA ILE A 127 9.16 13.56 -10.35
C ILE A 127 9.00 14.63 -11.41
N ASP A 128 8.32 14.30 -12.49
CA ASP A 128 7.93 15.22 -13.57
C ASP A 128 6.49 14.92 -14.02
N ALA A 129 5.93 15.83 -14.81
CA ALA A 129 4.53 15.73 -15.25
C ALA A 129 4.25 14.45 -16.05
N ALA A 130 5.17 14.01 -16.91
CA ALA A 130 4.98 12.83 -17.75
C ALA A 130 4.94 11.54 -16.89
N LYS A 131 5.80 11.41 -15.89
CA LYS A 131 5.81 10.25 -14.98
C LYS A 131 4.57 10.21 -14.08
N VAL A 132 4.11 11.39 -13.61
CA VAL A 132 2.86 11.49 -12.83
C VAL A 132 1.67 11.09 -13.69
N GLU A 133 1.61 11.56 -14.93
CA GLU A 133 0.56 11.19 -15.89
C GLU A 133 0.58 9.69 -16.21
N ALA A 134 1.76 9.11 -16.43
CA ALA A 134 1.90 7.67 -16.64
C ALA A 134 1.37 6.84 -15.47
N LEU A 135 1.67 7.26 -14.22
CA LEU A 135 1.13 6.61 -13.02
C LEU A 135 -0.39 6.76 -12.92
N ALA A 136 -0.91 7.95 -13.21
CA ALA A 136 -2.35 8.21 -13.18
C ALA A 136 -3.10 7.36 -14.22
N ASN A 137 -2.60 7.31 -15.45
CA ASN A 137 -3.18 6.50 -16.52
C ASN A 137 -3.16 4.99 -16.18
N ALA A 138 -2.05 4.50 -15.63
CA ALA A 138 -1.96 3.12 -15.17
C ALA A 138 -2.94 2.81 -14.03
N ALA A 139 -3.15 3.75 -13.10
CA ALA A 139 -4.11 3.59 -12.02
C ALA A 139 -5.57 3.57 -12.51
N GLU A 140 -5.92 4.43 -13.49
CA GLU A 140 -7.23 4.41 -14.14
C GLU A 140 -7.47 3.08 -14.86
N ALA A 141 -6.52 2.65 -15.70
CA ALA A 141 -6.63 1.38 -16.42
C ALA A 141 -6.76 0.18 -15.46
N CYS A 142 -6.01 0.20 -14.35
CA CYS A 142 -6.07 -0.83 -13.32
C CYS A 142 -7.45 -0.88 -12.65
N TRP A 143 -8.00 0.27 -12.27
CA TRP A 143 -9.34 0.36 -11.71
C TRP A 143 -10.40 -0.21 -12.65
N ASP A 144 -10.37 0.21 -13.90
CA ASP A 144 -11.32 -0.24 -14.91
C ASP A 144 -11.20 -1.73 -15.22
N ALA A 145 -9.98 -2.27 -15.28
CA ALA A 145 -9.76 -3.70 -15.48
C ALA A 145 -10.29 -4.53 -14.29
N ILE A 146 -10.06 -4.08 -13.07
CA ILE A 146 -10.59 -4.75 -11.87
C ILE A 146 -12.13 -4.78 -11.89
N LEU A 147 -12.78 -3.65 -12.19
CA LEU A 147 -14.25 -3.59 -12.22
C LEU A 147 -14.86 -4.44 -13.35
N ARG A 148 -14.13 -4.65 -14.45
CA ARG A 148 -14.55 -5.56 -15.54
C ARG A 148 -14.13 -7.00 -15.31
N HIS A 149 -13.40 -7.31 -14.24
CA HIS A 149 -12.80 -8.61 -13.97
C HIS A 149 -11.88 -9.09 -15.12
N ASP A 150 -11.21 -8.14 -15.74
CA ASP A 150 -10.26 -8.37 -16.85
C ASP A 150 -8.86 -8.64 -16.26
N LEU A 151 -8.50 -9.92 -16.15
CA LEU A 151 -7.24 -10.33 -15.54
C LEU A 151 -6.02 -9.86 -16.36
N ALA A 152 -6.11 -9.89 -17.69
CA ALA A 152 -5.00 -9.46 -18.55
C ALA A 152 -4.77 -7.95 -18.44
N GLY A 153 -5.83 -7.14 -18.54
CA GLY A 153 -5.77 -5.69 -18.36
C GLY A 153 -5.35 -5.29 -16.93
N PHE A 154 -5.79 -6.05 -15.92
CA PHE A 154 -5.33 -5.86 -14.54
C PHE A 154 -3.81 -6.10 -14.42
N ALA A 155 -3.30 -7.21 -14.90
CA ALA A 155 -1.87 -7.53 -14.83
C ALA A 155 -1.00 -6.49 -15.56
N GLU A 156 -1.42 -6.10 -16.78
CA GLU A 156 -0.72 -5.09 -17.59
C GLU A 156 -0.66 -3.74 -16.86
N SER A 157 -1.80 -3.22 -16.43
CA SER A 157 -1.90 -1.92 -15.74
C SER A 157 -1.25 -1.91 -14.37
N PHE A 158 -1.32 -3.04 -13.64
CA PHE A 158 -0.67 -3.20 -12.35
C PHE A 158 0.85 -3.10 -12.47
N ARG A 159 1.44 -3.77 -13.47
CA ARG A 159 2.86 -3.67 -13.78
C ARG A 159 3.24 -2.27 -14.27
N ALA A 160 2.47 -1.67 -15.19
CA ALA A 160 2.71 -0.31 -15.68
C ALA A 160 2.72 0.71 -14.53
N SER A 161 1.82 0.56 -13.57
CA SER A 161 1.78 1.38 -12.35
C SER A 161 3.05 1.24 -11.50
N PHE A 162 3.61 0.03 -11.40
CA PHE A 162 4.87 -0.19 -10.68
C PHE A 162 6.06 0.42 -11.43
N GLU A 163 6.15 0.22 -12.74
CA GLU A 163 7.19 0.81 -13.58
C GLU A 163 7.19 2.34 -13.51
N ALA A 164 6.02 2.97 -13.55
CA ALA A 164 5.88 4.42 -13.37
C ALA A 164 6.33 4.89 -11.98
N GLN A 165 6.02 4.14 -10.92
CA GLN A 165 6.53 4.44 -9.58
C GLN A 165 8.04 4.31 -9.47
N VAL A 166 8.64 3.24 -10.00
CA VAL A 166 10.09 3.03 -9.99
C VAL A 166 10.81 4.12 -10.80
N ALA A 167 10.21 4.58 -11.92
CA ALA A 167 10.75 5.69 -12.69
C ALA A 167 10.81 7.01 -11.90
N MET A 168 9.88 7.22 -10.96
CA MET A 168 9.88 8.39 -10.04
C MET A 168 10.73 8.15 -8.79
N PHE A 169 10.75 6.92 -8.28
CA PHE A 169 11.38 6.53 -7.02
C PHE A 169 12.25 5.28 -7.21
N PRO A 170 13.40 5.38 -7.87
CA PRO A 170 14.25 4.22 -8.14
C PRO A 170 14.72 3.50 -6.87
N GLY A 171 14.83 4.21 -5.75
CA GLY A 171 15.13 3.65 -4.44
C GLY A 171 14.08 2.64 -3.93
N MET A 172 12.90 2.55 -4.54
CA MET A 172 11.93 1.50 -4.21
C MET A 172 12.49 0.10 -4.45
N VAL A 173 13.33 -0.06 -5.46
CA VAL A 173 13.94 -1.35 -5.84
C VAL A 173 15.42 -1.39 -5.50
N ASP A 174 16.11 -0.26 -5.57
CA ASP A 174 17.54 -0.10 -5.28
C ASP A 174 17.75 1.00 -4.24
N PRO A 175 17.54 0.72 -2.95
CA PRO A 175 17.77 1.69 -1.88
C PRO A 175 19.20 2.22 -1.87
N THR A 176 19.39 3.41 -1.33
CA THR A 176 20.70 4.06 -1.23
C THR A 176 21.06 4.42 0.21
N VAL A 177 22.35 4.58 0.48
CA VAL A 177 22.87 5.13 1.73
C VAL A 177 23.65 6.40 1.40
N ASN A 178 23.18 7.55 1.87
CA ASN A 178 23.80 8.86 1.53
C ASN A 178 23.97 9.06 0.02
N GLY A 179 22.97 8.64 -0.76
CA GLY A 179 22.98 8.74 -2.23
C GLY A 179 23.83 7.69 -2.96
N ASN A 180 24.52 6.80 -2.24
CA ASN A 180 25.30 5.72 -2.84
C ASN A 180 24.47 4.43 -2.90
N PRO A 181 24.63 3.59 -3.95
CA PRO A 181 23.94 2.30 -4.05
C PRO A 181 24.21 1.42 -2.83
N CYS A 182 23.16 0.72 -2.38
CA CYS A 182 23.21 -0.27 -1.31
C CYS A 182 22.78 -1.64 -1.88
N PRO A 183 23.67 -2.37 -2.59
CA PRO A 183 23.30 -3.57 -3.34
C PRO A 183 22.68 -4.66 -2.46
N GLU A 184 23.09 -4.76 -1.21
CA GLU A 184 22.57 -5.71 -0.23
C GLU A 184 21.14 -5.37 0.26
N ALA A 185 20.63 -4.20 -0.06
CA ALA A 185 19.24 -3.78 0.21
C ALA A 185 18.37 -3.78 -1.06
N SER A 186 18.96 -4.13 -2.22
CA SER A 186 18.20 -4.23 -3.46
C SER A 186 17.22 -5.40 -3.38
N VAL A 187 15.98 -5.14 -3.78
CA VAL A 187 14.92 -6.16 -3.89
C VAL A 187 14.77 -6.71 -5.32
N ARG A 188 15.66 -6.33 -6.24
CA ARG A 188 15.65 -6.86 -7.61
C ARG A 188 15.82 -8.37 -7.69
N PRO A 189 16.68 -9.01 -6.86
CA PRO A 189 16.80 -10.48 -6.88
C PRO A 189 15.48 -11.16 -6.54
N ASP A 190 14.74 -10.66 -5.54
CA ASP A 190 13.43 -11.20 -5.15
C ASP A 190 12.41 -11.03 -6.26
N ILE A 191 12.34 -9.81 -6.85
CA ILE A 191 11.47 -9.53 -7.99
C ILE A 191 11.81 -10.47 -9.15
N GLY A 192 13.10 -10.63 -9.49
CA GLY A 192 13.56 -11.51 -10.56
C GLY A 192 13.18 -12.96 -10.32
N HIS A 193 13.33 -13.45 -9.08
CA HIS A 193 12.94 -14.80 -8.70
C HIS A 193 11.44 -15.00 -8.87
N TRP A 194 10.63 -14.18 -8.21
CA TRP A 194 9.18 -14.37 -8.17
C TRP A 194 8.48 -14.07 -9.49
N SER A 195 9.01 -13.12 -10.29
CA SER A 195 8.45 -12.83 -11.62
C SER A 195 8.65 -13.96 -12.62
N ALA A 196 9.59 -14.88 -12.38
CA ALA A 196 9.85 -16.04 -13.22
C ALA A 196 9.03 -17.28 -12.83
N VAL A 197 8.30 -17.24 -11.70
CA VAL A 197 7.48 -18.38 -11.23
C VAL A 197 6.27 -18.54 -12.15
N PRO A 198 5.97 -19.76 -12.62
CA PRO A 198 4.79 -19.99 -13.45
C PRO A 198 3.49 -19.53 -12.79
N GLY A 199 2.60 -18.93 -13.57
CA GLY A 199 1.33 -18.38 -13.08
C GLY A 199 1.43 -16.95 -12.55
N VAL A 200 2.62 -16.35 -12.46
CA VAL A 200 2.77 -14.92 -12.16
C VAL A 200 2.59 -14.09 -13.42
N LEU A 201 1.69 -13.13 -13.37
CA LEU A 201 1.33 -12.25 -14.48
C LEU A 201 1.93 -10.85 -14.31
N ALA A 202 1.97 -10.34 -13.08
CA ALA A 202 2.52 -9.03 -12.77
C ALA A 202 2.95 -8.95 -11.30
N TRP A 203 3.70 -7.90 -10.97
CA TRP A 203 4.23 -7.68 -9.64
C TRP A 203 4.33 -6.20 -9.30
N LYS A 204 4.31 -5.90 -7.98
CA LYS A 204 4.47 -4.55 -7.43
C LYS A 204 4.92 -4.63 -5.98
N LEU A 205 5.78 -3.70 -5.54
CA LEU A 205 6.11 -3.58 -4.12
C LEU A 205 5.00 -2.86 -3.36
N ALA A 206 4.76 -3.30 -2.13
CA ALA A 206 3.83 -2.62 -1.24
C ALA A 206 4.44 -1.30 -0.71
N GLY A 207 3.63 -0.26 -0.66
CA GLY A 207 4.01 1.05 -0.09
C GLY A 207 5.21 1.69 -0.78
N ALA A 208 6.19 2.12 0.02
CA ALA A 208 7.40 2.81 -0.48
C ALA A 208 8.47 1.86 -1.04
N GLY A 209 8.29 0.55 -0.97
CA GLY A 209 9.25 -0.43 -1.44
C GLY A 209 10.47 -0.61 -0.53
N GLY A 210 11.55 -1.16 -1.07
CA GLY A 210 12.80 -1.44 -0.34
C GLY A 210 12.71 -2.62 0.63
N GLY A 211 11.63 -3.41 0.61
CA GLY A 211 11.35 -4.55 1.47
C GLY A 211 9.89 -4.65 1.90
N GLY A 212 9.58 -5.50 2.85
CA GLY A 212 8.25 -5.73 3.40
C GLY A 212 7.45 -6.76 2.63
N TYR A 213 6.72 -6.38 1.58
CA TYR A 213 5.93 -7.31 0.78
C TYR A 213 6.04 -7.02 -0.72
N LEU A 214 6.22 -8.09 -1.50
CA LEU A 214 5.96 -8.09 -2.93
C LEU A 214 4.54 -8.58 -3.17
N ILE A 215 3.76 -7.81 -3.92
CA ILE A 215 2.41 -8.15 -4.33
C ILE A 215 2.50 -8.76 -5.72
N LEU A 216 1.97 -9.96 -5.89
CA LEU A 216 1.90 -10.62 -7.19
C LEU A 216 0.45 -10.65 -7.68
N ALA A 217 0.26 -10.35 -8.97
CA ALA A 217 -0.93 -10.73 -9.70
C ALA A 217 -0.68 -12.11 -10.32
N VAL A 218 -1.56 -13.08 -10.03
CA VAL A 218 -1.41 -14.48 -10.41
C VAL A 218 -2.65 -15.01 -11.13
N GLU A 219 -2.50 -16.08 -11.90
CA GLU A 219 -3.61 -16.74 -12.60
C GLU A 219 -4.65 -17.30 -11.63
N ASP A 220 -4.20 -17.91 -10.52
CA ASP A 220 -5.05 -18.52 -9.48
C ASP A 220 -4.31 -18.48 -8.15
N SER A 221 -4.82 -17.72 -7.19
CA SER A 221 -4.16 -17.52 -5.89
C SER A 221 -4.16 -18.78 -5.03
N GLU A 222 -5.15 -19.67 -5.16
CA GLU A 222 -5.22 -20.90 -4.40
C GLU A 222 -4.20 -21.91 -4.90
N ALA A 223 -4.19 -22.17 -6.21
CA ALA A 223 -3.22 -23.06 -6.84
C ALA A 223 -1.79 -22.55 -6.65
N PHE A 224 -1.59 -21.24 -6.80
CA PHE A 224 -0.26 -20.61 -6.61
C PHE A 224 0.25 -20.78 -5.18
N SER A 225 -0.59 -20.49 -4.17
CA SER A 225 -0.19 -20.62 -2.76
C SER A 225 0.00 -22.08 -2.34
N ALA A 226 -0.74 -23.02 -2.93
CA ALA A 226 -0.53 -24.45 -2.69
C ALA A 226 0.84 -24.92 -3.21
N ALA A 227 1.32 -24.36 -4.32
CA ALA A 227 2.63 -24.67 -4.90
C ALA A 227 3.78 -23.87 -4.26
N ASN A 228 3.48 -22.71 -3.64
CA ASN A 228 4.46 -21.78 -3.07
C ASN A 228 4.07 -21.44 -1.62
N PRO A 229 4.54 -22.18 -0.61
CA PRO A 229 4.11 -22.03 0.79
C PRO A 229 4.39 -20.64 1.40
N ASP A 230 5.33 -19.89 0.86
CA ASP A 230 5.63 -18.51 1.30
C ASP A 230 4.59 -17.49 0.79
N ALA A 231 3.78 -17.86 -0.18
CA ALA A 231 2.76 -17.00 -0.74
C ALA A 231 1.52 -16.92 0.16
N VAL A 232 1.19 -15.71 0.61
CA VAL A 232 0.06 -15.44 1.50
C VAL A 232 -1.12 -14.93 0.67
N ARG A 233 -2.24 -15.64 0.71
CA ARG A 233 -3.50 -15.19 0.10
C ARG A 233 -4.07 -13.99 0.86
N ILE A 234 -4.66 -13.07 0.15
CA ILE A 234 -5.34 -11.92 0.75
C ILE A 234 -6.81 -12.25 1.04
N SER A 235 -7.38 -11.50 1.97
CA SER A 235 -8.83 -11.39 2.17
C SER A 235 -9.21 -9.91 2.19
N VAL A 236 -10.10 -9.50 1.30
CA VAL A 236 -10.55 -8.12 1.23
C VAL A 236 -11.65 -7.90 2.27
N ARG A 237 -11.48 -6.87 3.10
CA ARG A 237 -12.49 -6.52 4.12
C ARG A 237 -13.75 -6.00 3.42
N ARG A 238 -14.90 -6.53 3.82
CA ARG A 238 -16.23 -6.10 3.41
C ARG A 238 -16.82 -5.14 4.44
#